data_2dd25398770a21814127f3d6e5e2176b
#
_entry.id   2dd25398770a21814127f3d6e5e2176b
#
_cell.length_a   1.000
_cell.length_b   1.000
_cell.length_c   1.000
_cell.angle_alpha   90.00
_cell.angle_beta   90.00
_cell.angle_gamma   90.00
#
_symmetry.space_group_name_H-M   'P 1'
#
loop_
_entity.id
_entity.type
_entity.pdbx_description
1 polymer ?
#
loop_
_entity_poly.entity_id
_entity_poly.type
_entity_poly.pdbx_seq_one_letter_code
_entity_poly.pdbx_strand_id
1 'polypeptide(L)'
;KGHFIEVKRDDLVGEYQGHTAVKTKEVLNKALGGVLFIDEVYSLRNGAGDDFGMEAINTIVPFIEDNRQNMIVVIAGYSQPMNEFLSTNPGLKSRFNTTIDFEDYNTDELYEIFKGVSKDFNWNETTTKKIKDYLSNMIMNKDENFGNARDVRKFFENIKKHQINRLVEYSDLVDN
;
A
#
# COMPACT_ATOMS: atom_id res chain seq x y z
N LYS A 1 -8.49 -10.81 22.86
CA LYS A 1 -9.52 -10.19 22.01
C LYS A 1 -8.80 -9.30 21.01
N GLY A 2 -8.23 -9.86 19.95
CA GLY A 2 -7.43 -9.09 19.02
C GLY A 2 -8.32 -8.20 18.14
N HIS A 3 -8.19 -6.89 18.24
CA HIS A 3 -8.69 -5.94 17.26
C HIS A 3 -7.55 -5.47 16.37
N PHE A 4 -7.87 -4.94 15.20
CA PHE A 4 -6.93 -4.46 14.21
C PHE A 4 -7.21 -2.97 13.97
N ILE A 5 -6.17 -2.14 14.08
CA ILE A 5 -6.23 -0.71 13.81
C ILE A 5 -5.23 -0.42 12.71
N GLU A 6 -5.73 0.06 11.58
CA GLU A 6 -4.93 0.55 10.45
C GLU A 6 -4.88 2.07 10.51
N VAL A 7 -3.69 2.63 10.37
CA VAL A 7 -3.44 4.07 10.39
C VAL A 7 -2.41 4.47 9.35
N LYS A 8 -2.46 5.74 8.97
CA LYS A 8 -1.48 6.43 8.13
C LYS A 8 -0.93 7.65 8.88
N ARG A 9 -0.01 8.36 8.23
CA ARG A 9 0.57 9.60 8.78
C ARG A 9 -0.49 10.55 9.36
N ASP A 10 -1.55 10.80 8.60
CA ASP A 10 -2.57 11.78 8.99
C ASP A 10 -3.34 11.39 10.27
N ASP A 11 -3.37 10.10 10.60
CA ASP A 11 -3.99 9.61 11.84
C ASP A 11 -3.10 9.81 13.05
N LEU A 12 -1.79 9.97 12.87
CA LEU A 12 -0.77 10.06 13.91
C LEU A 12 -0.31 11.50 14.12
N VAL A 13 -0.14 12.26 13.04
CA VAL A 13 0.41 13.61 13.08
C VAL A 13 -0.70 14.64 13.32
N GLY A 14 -0.44 15.57 14.21
CA GLY A 14 -1.32 16.70 14.51
C GLY A 14 -1.04 17.89 13.59
N GLU A 15 -2.00 18.82 13.54
CA GLU A 15 -1.89 20.04 12.71
C GLU A 15 -1.07 21.15 13.40
N TYR A 16 -0.93 21.10 14.72
CA TYR A 16 -0.24 22.13 15.50
C TYR A 16 0.82 21.51 16.40
N GLN A 17 1.81 22.33 16.77
CA GLN A 17 2.88 21.93 17.66
C GLN A 17 2.34 21.39 19.00
N GLY A 18 2.86 20.24 19.44
CA GLY A 18 2.43 19.55 20.66
C GLY A 18 1.17 18.68 20.51
N HIS A 19 0.44 18.75 19.41
CA HIS A 19 -0.74 17.91 19.18
C HIS A 19 -0.38 16.49 18.69
N THR A 20 0.75 16.33 18.05
CA THR A 20 1.19 15.04 17.48
C THR A 20 1.39 13.99 18.56
N ALA A 21 2.11 14.29 19.61
CA ALA A 21 2.35 13.33 20.71
C ALA A 21 1.03 12.85 21.36
N VAL A 22 0.09 13.76 21.55
CA VAL A 22 -1.24 13.44 22.15
C VAL A 22 -2.00 12.52 21.19
N LYS A 23 -2.15 12.93 19.93
CA LYS A 23 -2.86 12.16 18.90
C LYS A 23 -2.26 10.78 18.69
N THR A 24 -0.93 10.71 18.59
CA THR A 24 -0.21 9.44 18.48
C THR A 24 -0.48 8.53 19.68
N LYS A 25 -0.41 9.07 20.92
CA LYS A 25 -0.71 8.30 22.14
C LYS A 25 -2.14 7.77 22.18
N GLU A 26 -3.11 8.55 21.73
CA GLU A 26 -4.50 8.07 21.65
C GLU A 26 -4.65 6.86 20.73
N VAL A 27 -4.01 6.89 19.56
CA VAL A 27 -4.00 5.77 18.61
C VAL A 27 -3.32 4.54 19.22
N LEU A 28 -2.15 4.73 19.82
CA LEU A 28 -1.39 3.67 20.48
C LEU A 28 -2.19 3.01 21.62
N ASN A 29 -2.84 3.81 22.45
CA ASN A 29 -3.68 3.28 23.53
C ASN A 29 -4.90 2.50 23.02
N LYS A 30 -5.51 2.93 21.92
CA LYS A 30 -6.59 2.18 21.27
C LYS A 30 -6.12 0.83 20.70
N ALA A 31 -4.85 0.71 20.34
CA ALA A 31 -4.28 -0.50 19.79
C ALA A 31 -3.84 -1.53 20.86
N LEU A 32 -3.83 -1.17 22.14
CA LEU A 32 -3.48 -2.09 23.22
C LEU A 32 -4.39 -3.32 23.24
N GLY A 33 -3.79 -4.49 23.32
CA GLY A 33 -4.50 -5.78 23.27
C GLY A 33 -4.83 -6.25 21.84
N GLY A 34 -4.35 -5.53 20.81
CA GLY A 34 -4.57 -5.83 19.41
C GLY A 34 -3.36 -5.65 18.53
N VAL A 35 -3.61 -5.33 17.27
CA VAL A 35 -2.60 -5.07 16.23
C VAL A 35 -2.73 -3.63 15.75
N LEU A 36 -1.63 -2.90 15.77
CA LEU A 36 -1.49 -1.61 15.10
C LEU A 36 -0.76 -1.84 13.77
N PHE A 37 -1.38 -1.45 12.67
CA PHE A 37 -0.81 -1.48 11.34
C PHE A 37 -0.60 -0.04 10.86
N ILE A 38 0.65 0.33 10.56
CA ILE A 38 0.99 1.67 10.07
C ILE A 38 1.41 1.53 8.62
N ASP A 39 0.55 2.00 7.71
CA ASP A 39 0.80 1.96 6.28
C ASP A 39 1.67 3.15 5.85
N GLU A 40 2.60 2.87 4.92
CA GLU A 40 3.56 3.85 4.41
C GLU A 40 4.27 4.63 5.52
N VAL A 41 4.73 3.91 6.56
CA VAL A 41 5.29 4.50 7.79
C VAL A 41 6.43 5.50 7.52
N TYR A 42 7.17 5.35 6.43
CA TYR A 42 8.23 6.30 6.03
C TYR A 42 7.67 7.70 5.73
N SER A 43 6.36 7.82 5.46
CA SER A 43 5.70 9.12 5.30
C SER A 43 5.73 9.97 6.58
N LEU A 44 5.96 9.36 7.75
CA LEU A 44 6.23 10.09 9.00
C LEU A 44 7.51 10.93 8.92
N ARG A 45 8.35 10.71 7.90
CA ARG A 45 9.55 11.48 7.66
C ARG A 45 9.52 12.15 6.28
N ASN A 46 8.78 13.23 6.15
CA ASN A 46 8.67 14.03 4.93
C ASN A 46 9.78 15.10 4.85
N GLY A 47 11.04 14.67 4.57
CA GLY A 47 12.15 15.58 4.34
C GLY A 47 12.84 16.13 5.59
N ALA A 48 13.84 16.99 5.37
CA ALA A 48 14.56 17.69 6.43
C ALA A 48 13.65 18.77 7.04
N GLY A 49 13.41 18.70 8.36
CA GLY A 49 12.58 19.68 9.09
C GLY A 49 11.15 19.23 9.37
N ASP A 50 10.80 17.97 9.13
CA ASP A 50 9.50 17.42 9.56
C ASP A 50 9.52 17.06 11.06
N ASP A 51 9.41 18.09 11.89
CA ASP A 51 9.43 17.97 13.35
C ASP A 51 8.21 17.19 13.86
N PHE A 52 7.05 17.30 13.21
CA PHE A 52 5.84 16.61 13.62
C PHE A 52 5.92 15.10 13.41
N GLY A 53 6.43 14.66 12.27
CA GLY A 53 6.62 13.23 12.04
C GLY A 53 7.66 12.62 12.98
N MET A 54 8.73 13.37 13.29
CA MET A 54 9.71 12.96 14.30
C MET A 54 9.12 12.89 15.71
N GLU A 55 8.21 13.80 16.07
CA GLU A 55 7.47 13.75 17.33
C GLU A 55 6.62 12.48 17.45
N ALA A 56 5.95 12.06 16.35
CA ALA A 56 5.22 10.81 16.29
C ALA A 56 6.16 9.60 16.50
N ILE A 57 7.28 9.53 15.77
CA ILE A 57 8.27 8.46 15.90
C ILE A 57 8.81 8.38 17.34
N ASN A 58 9.17 9.52 17.93
CA ASN A 58 9.69 9.61 19.29
C ASN A 58 8.64 9.22 20.35
N THR A 59 7.35 9.28 20.01
CA THR A 59 6.26 8.80 20.85
C THR A 59 6.02 7.30 20.68
N ILE A 60 6.07 6.79 19.45
CA ILE A 60 5.83 5.38 19.09
C ILE A 60 6.92 4.47 19.66
N VAL A 61 8.20 4.82 19.47
CA VAL A 61 9.33 3.96 19.79
C VAL A 61 9.38 3.53 21.27
N PRO A 62 9.31 4.43 22.26
CA PRO A 62 9.27 4.02 23.66
C PRO A 62 7.96 3.31 24.02
N PHE A 63 6.81 3.73 23.48
CA PHE A 63 5.55 3.10 23.77
C PHE A 63 5.50 1.61 23.37
N ILE A 64 6.06 1.27 22.20
CA ILE A 64 6.18 -0.12 21.75
C ILE A 64 7.01 -0.94 22.72
N GLU A 65 8.12 -0.40 23.22
CA GLU A 65 8.96 -1.10 24.18
C GLU A 65 8.22 -1.40 25.48
N ASP A 66 7.55 -0.40 26.02
CA ASP A 66 6.81 -0.52 27.27
C ASP A 66 5.63 -1.48 27.17
N ASN A 67 5.06 -1.66 25.97
CA ASN A 67 3.85 -2.44 25.74
C ASN A 67 4.05 -3.67 24.84
N ARG A 68 5.28 -4.12 24.63
CA ARG A 68 5.65 -5.23 23.72
C ARG A 68 4.92 -6.55 23.96
N GLN A 69 4.39 -6.78 25.18
CA GLN A 69 3.62 -7.96 25.52
C GLN A 69 2.11 -7.78 25.31
N ASN A 70 1.67 -6.54 25.11
CA ASN A 70 0.27 -6.18 25.06
C ASN A 70 -0.23 -5.75 23.68
N MET A 71 0.66 -5.61 22.71
CA MET A 71 0.28 -5.24 21.34
C MET A 71 1.29 -5.76 20.32
N ILE A 72 0.82 -5.91 19.10
CA ILE A 72 1.67 -6.17 17.93
C ILE A 72 1.66 -4.90 17.08
N VAL A 73 2.83 -4.47 16.64
CA VAL A 73 2.95 -3.36 15.69
C VAL A 73 3.53 -3.86 14.39
N VAL A 74 2.82 -3.59 13.31
CA VAL A 74 3.23 -3.89 11.94
C VAL A 74 3.41 -2.57 11.21
N ILE A 75 4.55 -2.40 10.60
CA ILE A 75 4.82 -1.24 9.72
C ILE A 75 4.95 -1.74 8.28
N ALA A 76 4.34 -1.05 7.35
CA ALA A 76 4.34 -1.43 5.94
C ALA A 76 4.83 -0.29 5.05
N GLY A 77 5.35 -0.67 3.89
CA GLY A 77 5.79 0.26 2.87
C GLY A 77 6.70 -0.40 1.84
N TYR A 78 7.16 0.38 0.88
CA TYR A 78 8.11 -0.07 -0.15
C TYR A 78 9.50 -0.32 0.44
N SER A 79 10.19 -1.35 -0.02
CA SER A 79 11.43 -1.87 0.58
C SER A 79 12.53 -0.81 0.71
N GLN A 80 12.79 0.00 -0.33
CA GLN A 80 13.83 1.01 -0.29
C GLN A 80 13.51 2.13 0.72
N PRO A 81 12.34 2.83 0.68
CA PRO A 81 11.99 3.83 1.68
C PRO A 81 11.93 3.27 3.11
N MET A 82 11.52 2.01 3.28
CA MET A 82 11.50 1.35 4.60
C MET A 82 12.91 1.16 5.16
N ASN A 83 13.88 0.74 4.34
CA ASN A 83 15.26 0.59 4.76
C ASN A 83 15.86 1.94 5.18
N GLU A 84 15.58 3.00 4.42
CA GLU A 84 15.99 4.37 4.76
C GLU A 84 15.34 4.81 6.08
N PHE A 85 14.03 4.63 6.24
CA PHE A 85 13.29 4.96 7.45
C PHE A 85 13.85 4.25 8.69
N LEU A 86 14.05 2.94 8.63
CA LEU A 86 14.57 2.16 9.74
C LEU A 86 16.03 2.55 10.10
N SER A 87 16.82 3.03 9.14
CA SER A 87 18.19 3.48 9.37
C SER A 87 18.28 4.80 10.12
N THR A 88 17.20 5.59 10.15
CA THR A 88 17.20 6.94 10.75
C THR A 88 17.24 6.94 12.27
N ASN A 89 16.78 5.86 12.89
CA ASN A 89 16.74 5.73 14.34
C ASN A 89 17.10 4.30 14.75
N PRO A 90 18.21 4.10 15.48
CA PRO A 90 18.61 2.78 15.96
C PRO A 90 17.52 2.06 16.78
N GLY A 91 16.69 2.83 17.48
CA GLY A 91 15.55 2.31 18.23
C GLY A 91 14.47 1.68 17.36
N LEU A 92 14.25 2.17 16.13
CA LEU A 92 13.34 1.54 15.15
C LEU A 92 13.89 0.19 14.73
N LYS A 93 15.13 0.13 14.28
CA LYS A 93 15.76 -1.10 13.79
C LYS A 93 15.79 -2.21 14.83
N SER A 94 15.98 -1.89 16.10
CA SER A 94 16.00 -2.88 17.18
C SER A 94 14.63 -3.45 17.54
N ARG A 95 13.55 -2.70 17.27
CA ARG A 95 12.18 -3.09 17.59
C ARG A 95 11.47 -3.76 16.42
N PHE A 96 11.79 -3.37 15.20
CA PHE A 96 11.28 -3.97 13.96
C PHE A 96 12.33 -4.91 13.36
N ASN A 97 12.53 -6.06 14.02
CA ASN A 97 13.56 -7.04 13.68
C ASN A 97 13.07 -8.19 12.79
N THR A 98 11.78 -8.24 12.52
CA THR A 98 11.16 -9.24 11.64
C THR A 98 10.66 -8.56 10.38
N THR A 99 11.16 -9.00 9.24
CA THR A 99 10.73 -8.50 7.93
C THR A 99 9.99 -9.60 7.18
N ILE A 100 8.89 -9.23 6.54
CA ILE A 100 8.13 -10.07 5.62
C ILE A 100 8.14 -9.35 4.29
N ASP A 101 8.82 -9.93 3.30
CA ASP A 101 8.87 -9.39 1.95
C ASP A 101 7.77 -10.01 1.10
N PHE A 102 7.05 -9.18 0.36
CA PHE A 102 6.09 -9.58 -0.64
C PHE A 102 6.72 -9.36 -2.01
N GLU A 103 7.11 -10.44 -2.66
CA GLU A 103 7.68 -10.38 -3.99
C GLU A 103 6.64 -9.91 -5.03
N ASP A 104 7.13 -9.35 -6.13
CA ASP A 104 6.28 -9.01 -7.27
C ASP A 104 5.70 -10.28 -7.89
N TYR A 105 4.47 -10.20 -8.33
CA TYR A 105 3.80 -11.28 -9.05
C TYR A 105 4.46 -11.53 -10.41
N ASN A 106 4.56 -12.79 -10.79
CA ASN A 106 4.95 -13.19 -12.14
C ASN A 106 3.78 -13.04 -13.13
N THR A 107 4.05 -13.25 -14.43
CA THR A 107 3.04 -13.08 -15.50
C THR A 107 1.80 -13.94 -15.29
N ASP A 108 1.97 -15.19 -14.85
CA ASP A 108 0.83 -16.10 -14.67
C ASP A 108 -0.01 -15.70 -13.46
N GLU A 109 0.62 -15.28 -12.38
CA GLU A 109 -0.07 -14.74 -11.19
C GLU A 109 -0.83 -13.45 -11.51
N LEU A 110 -0.22 -12.51 -12.26
CA LEU A 110 -0.91 -11.31 -12.73
C LEU A 110 -2.09 -11.66 -13.64
N TYR A 111 -1.97 -12.72 -14.45
CA TYR A 111 -3.06 -13.19 -15.28
C TYR A 111 -4.21 -13.80 -14.44
N GLU A 112 -3.90 -14.55 -13.38
CA GLU A 112 -4.91 -15.02 -12.43
C GLU A 112 -5.65 -13.85 -11.76
N ILE A 113 -4.92 -12.80 -11.36
CA ILE A 113 -5.51 -11.57 -10.82
C ILE A 113 -6.41 -10.91 -11.88
N PHE A 114 -5.94 -10.83 -13.13
CA PHE A 114 -6.74 -10.29 -14.24
C PHE A 114 -8.05 -11.07 -14.44
N LYS A 115 -8.01 -12.40 -14.42
CA LYS A 115 -9.22 -13.24 -14.49
C LYS A 115 -10.18 -12.95 -13.34
N GLY A 116 -9.66 -12.77 -12.13
CA GLY A 116 -10.47 -12.42 -10.96
C GLY A 116 -11.20 -11.09 -11.11
N VAL A 117 -10.53 -10.05 -11.63
CA VAL A 117 -11.16 -8.73 -11.82
C VAL A 117 -12.04 -8.66 -13.06
N SER A 118 -11.85 -9.55 -14.03
CA SER A 118 -12.60 -9.63 -15.29
C SER A 118 -13.56 -10.82 -15.37
N LYS A 119 -13.98 -11.37 -14.23
CA LYS A 119 -14.77 -12.61 -14.11
C LYS A 119 -16.08 -12.60 -14.91
N ASP A 120 -16.66 -11.41 -15.15
CA ASP A 120 -17.92 -11.25 -15.89
C ASP A 120 -17.70 -11.13 -17.41
N PHE A 121 -16.45 -11.28 -17.88
CA PHE A 121 -16.06 -11.18 -19.29
C PHE A 121 -15.54 -12.52 -19.79
N ASN A 122 -15.89 -12.84 -21.04
CA ASN A 122 -15.34 -14.01 -21.74
C ASN A 122 -14.25 -13.59 -22.73
N TRP A 123 -13.09 -14.18 -22.57
CA TRP A 123 -11.90 -13.91 -23.41
C TRP A 123 -11.63 -15.09 -24.32
N ASN A 124 -11.58 -14.86 -25.64
CA ASN A 124 -11.15 -15.90 -26.58
C ASN A 124 -9.62 -16.13 -26.47
N GLU A 125 -9.13 -17.21 -27.05
CA GLU A 125 -7.74 -17.61 -26.95
C GLU A 125 -6.77 -16.54 -27.47
N THR A 126 -7.10 -15.88 -28.59
CA THR A 126 -6.29 -14.81 -29.18
C THR A 126 -6.18 -13.61 -28.24
N THR A 127 -7.28 -13.22 -27.61
CA THR A 127 -7.30 -12.09 -26.65
C THR A 127 -6.55 -12.47 -25.39
N THR A 128 -6.72 -13.68 -24.88
CA THR A 128 -5.99 -14.23 -23.75
C THR A 128 -4.48 -14.13 -23.95
N LYS A 129 -3.99 -14.53 -25.13
CA LYS A 129 -2.57 -14.41 -25.47
C LYS A 129 -2.10 -12.95 -25.42
N LYS A 130 -2.84 -12.03 -26.04
CA LYS A 130 -2.50 -10.59 -26.01
C LYS A 130 -2.48 -10.01 -24.59
N ILE A 131 -3.39 -10.46 -23.74
CA ILE A 131 -3.41 -10.04 -22.32
C ILE A 131 -2.14 -10.52 -21.60
N LYS A 132 -1.77 -11.80 -21.77
CA LYS A 132 -0.53 -12.35 -21.17
C LYS A 132 0.71 -11.65 -21.69
N ASP A 133 0.79 -11.39 -23.00
CA ASP A 133 1.90 -10.64 -23.60
C ASP A 133 2.01 -9.22 -23.02
N TYR A 134 0.87 -8.55 -22.82
CA TYR A 134 0.84 -7.23 -22.18
C TYR A 134 1.32 -7.28 -20.74
N LEU A 135 0.85 -8.23 -19.94
CA LEU A 135 1.27 -8.42 -18.55
C LEU A 135 2.77 -8.76 -18.44
N SER A 136 3.28 -9.58 -19.35
CA SER A 136 4.72 -9.88 -19.43
C SER A 136 5.54 -8.61 -19.73
N ASN A 137 5.10 -7.80 -20.69
CA ASN A 137 5.75 -6.53 -21.00
C ASN A 137 5.69 -5.52 -19.82
N MET A 138 4.59 -5.53 -19.06
CA MET A 138 4.45 -4.70 -17.86
C MET A 138 5.51 -5.05 -16.81
N ILE A 139 5.80 -6.34 -16.61
CA ILE A 139 6.86 -6.81 -15.72
C ILE A 139 8.25 -6.45 -16.25
N MET A 140 8.50 -6.66 -17.56
CA MET A 140 9.81 -6.37 -18.16
C MET A 140 10.18 -4.87 -18.07
N ASN A 141 9.18 -4.00 -18.11
CA ASN A 141 9.36 -2.55 -18.09
C ASN A 141 8.97 -1.92 -16.75
N LYS A 142 8.87 -2.73 -15.67
CA LYS A 142 8.51 -2.22 -14.36
C LYS A 142 9.55 -1.23 -13.83
N ASP A 143 9.08 -0.19 -13.21
CA ASP A 143 9.86 0.77 -12.44
C ASP A 143 9.58 0.61 -10.93
N GLU A 144 10.14 1.50 -10.13
CA GLU A 144 9.94 1.54 -8.67
C GLU A 144 8.48 1.78 -8.23
N ASN A 145 7.63 2.26 -9.15
CA ASN A 145 6.22 2.55 -8.89
C ASN A 145 5.30 1.41 -9.35
N PHE A 146 5.85 0.30 -9.79
CA PHE A 146 5.07 -0.83 -10.26
C PHE A 146 4.09 -1.34 -9.19
N GLY A 147 2.81 -1.22 -9.49
CA GLY A 147 1.72 -1.46 -8.56
C GLY A 147 1.16 -2.89 -8.57
N ASN A 148 1.81 -3.86 -9.26
CA ASN A 148 1.36 -5.25 -9.30
C ASN A 148 -0.13 -5.39 -9.62
N ALA A 149 -0.91 -5.97 -8.70
CA ALA A 149 -2.37 -6.15 -8.82
C ALA A 149 -3.14 -4.83 -9.05
N ARG A 150 -2.61 -3.70 -8.54
CA ARG A 150 -3.21 -2.38 -8.76
C ARG A 150 -3.14 -1.99 -10.24
N ASP A 151 -2.02 -2.26 -10.90
CA ASP A 151 -1.85 -1.94 -12.32
C ASP A 151 -2.64 -2.89 -13.22
N VAL A 152 -2.80 -4.16 -12.83
CA VAL A 152 -3.74 -5.09 -13.50
C VAL A 152 -5.18 -4.57 -13.45
N ARG A 153 -5.62 -4.05 -12.30
CA ARG A 153 -6.96 -3.45 -12.18
C ARG A 153 -7.11 -2.22 -13.07
N LYS A 154 -6.13 -1.31 -13.08
CA LYS A 154 -6.13 -0.14 -13.98
C LYS A 154 -6.15 -0.56 -15.45
N PHE A 155 -5.39 -1.58 -15.82
CA PHE A 155 -5.40 -2.12 -17.16
C PHE A 155 -6.81 -2.62 -17.58
N PHE A 156 -7.47 -3.38 -16.70
CA PHE A 156 -8.82 -3.85 -16.96
C PHE A 156 -9.83 -2.70 -17.04
N GLU A 157 -9.75 -1.70 -16.17
CA GLU A 157 -10.59 -0.50 -16.24
C GLU A 157 -10.42 0.26 -17.57
N ASN A 158 -9.19 0.35 -18.07
CA ASN A 158 -8.93 0.95 -19.38
C ASN A 158 -9.56 0.13 -20.52
N ILE A 159 -9.50 -1.20 -20.48
CA ILE A 159 -10.18 -2.06 -21.46
C ILE A 159 -11.66 -1.78 -21.46
N LYS A 160 -12.30 -1.74 -20.30
CA LYS A 160 -13.74 -1.43 -20.18
C LYS A 160 -14.08 -0.07 -20.77
N LYS A 161 -13.31 0.94 -20.44
CA LYS A 161 -13.51 2.31 -20.95
C LYS A 161 -13.44 2.36 -22.48
N HIS A 162 -12.44 1.71 -23.07
CA HIS A 162 -12.32 1.65 -24.54
C HIS A 162 -13.46 0.87 -25.19
N GLN A 163 -13.95 -0.20 -24.57
CA GLN A 163 -15.07 -0.96 -25.07
C GLN A 163 -16.35 -0.13 -25.04
N ILE A 164 -16.62 0.59 -23.96
CA ILE A 164 -17.79 1.46 -23.82
C ILE A 164 -17.74 2.55 -24.89
N ASN A 165 -16.62 3.25 -25.06
CA ASN A 165 -16.49 4.30 -26.07
C ASN A 165 -16.77 3.77 -27.47
N ARG A 166 -16.25 2.60 -27.81
CA ARG A 166 -16.50 1.96 -29.09
C ARG A 166 -17.99 1.60 -29.31
N LEU A 167 -18.68 1.16 -28.25
CA LEU A 167 -20.12 0.86 -28.34
C LEU A 167 -20.94 2.12 -28.53
N VAL A 168 -20.59 3.23 -27.89
CA VAL A 168 -21.25 4.54 -28.08
C VAL A 168 -21.06 5.01 -29.53
N GLU A 169 -19.83 4.96 -30.05
CA GLU A 169 -19.57 5.34 -31.46
C GLU A 169 -20.38 4.48 -32.45
N TYR A 170 -20.56 3.18 -32.15
CA TYR A 170 -21.39 2.30 -32.99
C TYR A 170 -22.89 2.65 -32.90
N SER A 171 -23.41 2.99 -31.72
CA SER A 171 -24.82 3.39 -31.59
C SER A 171 -25.13 4.69 -32.37
N ASP A 172 -24.24 5.67 -32.31
CA ASP A 172 -24.38 6.94 -33.04
C ASP A 172 -24.32 6.76 -34.56
N LEU A 173 -23.69 5.68 -35.06
CA LEU A 173 -23.61 5.35 -36.48
C LEU A 173 -24.86 4.58 -36.98
N VAL A 174 -25.63 3.93 -36.08
CA VAL A 174 -26.83 3.16 -36.43
C VAL A 174 -28.08 4.02 -36.36
N ASP A 175 -28.06 5.11 -35.58
CA ASP A 175 -29.19 6.04 -35.42
C ASP A 175 -29.19 7.19 -36.43
N ASN A 176 -28.21 7.23 -37.37
CA ASN A 176 -28.15 8.16 -38.53
C ASN A 176 -28.31 7.41 -39.86
#